data_0b505db26ea27d08fa709624c3acffa7
#
_entry.id   0b505db26ea27d08fa709624c3acffa7
#
_cell.length_a   1.000
_cell.length_b   1.000
_cell.length_c   1.000
_cell.angle_alpha   90.00
_cell.angle_beta   90.00
_cell.angle_gamma   90.00
#
_symmetry.space_group_name_H-M   'P 1'
#
loop_
_entity.id
_entity.type
_entity.pdbx_description
1 polymer ?
#
loop_
_entity_poly.entity_id
_entity_poly.type
_entity_poly.pdbx_seq_one_letter_code
_entity_poly.pdbx_strand_id
1 'polypeptide(L)'
;MMFSNRDLRNLIFPLFVEQFLLMLVGIADTFTVSFASEADVSGVSLVNSFNTVLVFVFTALSSGGAVIISQYVGRGDGRRAERSAGQLLMISVLISAALTALILAFHSQLLILLFGRVEAQVMAASRSYLLITTCSIPALAVYDVGAALCRSIGKAGATMYISTAANLVNIIGNCVGVFVLHLGAEGVAWPSLFSRILSAAAVTVYCARQGNAVRYRFPDIFSWDGSLLKKIMGVALPNGLENGVHQLVKVGLSSMVALFGTYQIAANGLAQSIWSLASIMGLAMAPAYTTVIGRCMGAGEIDSANYYFKKLNRITLVLSVAWNALVFAMTPIIVRYSAISAPAKELVIWLVLINNVFNSLAYPFAGPLGNGLRAAGDVKFTMWVSITLTIAARLLFSALFGLWLGWGVIGVAVGMSIDLVFRGAVFLWRLRSQQWSRFRLI
;
A
#
# COMPACT_ATOMS: atom_id res chain seq x y z
N MET A 1 -3.76 -25.49 -16.93
CA MET A 1 -4.11 -24.35 -16.02
C MET A 1 -3.26 -24.46 -14.76
N MET A 2 -2.43 -23.45 -14.48
CA MET A 2 -1.49 -23.46 -13.32
C MET A 2 -2.16 -23.29 -11.96
N PHE A 3 -3.35 -22.68 -11.89
CA PHE A 3 -4.08 -22.40 -10.64
C PHE A 3 -5.52 -22.87 -10.75
N SER A 4 -5.97 -23.62 -9.74
CA SER A 4 -7.38 -23.95 -9.57
C SER A 4 -8.18 -22.76 -8.99
N ASN A 5 -9.50 -22.82 -9.03
CA ASN A 5 -10.34 -21.81 -8.37
C ASN A 5 -10.10 -21.79 -6.85
N ARG A 6 -9.76 -22.95 -6.26
CA ARG A 6 -9.42 -23.07 -4.85
C ARG A 6 -8.12 -22.34 -4.52
N ASP A 7 -7.11 -22.44 -5.39
CA ASP A 7 -5.83 -21.74 -5.19
C ASP A 7 -6.01 -20.24 -5.26
N LEU A 8 -6.81 -19.75 -6.21
CA LEU A 8 -7.13 -18.32 -6.31
C LEU A 8 -7.89 -17.82 -5.07
N ARG A 9 -8.88 -18.58 -4.59
CA ARG A 9 -9.59 -18.22 -3.36
C ARG A 9 -8.67 -18.20 -2.15
N ASN A 10 -7.81 -19.20 -2.01
CA ASN A 10 -6.84 -19.30 -0.91
C ASN A 10 -5.74 -18.24 -0.98
N LEU A 11 -5.56 -17.59 -2.13
CA LEU A 11 -4.68 -16.44 -2.29
C LEU A 11 -5.43 -15.12 -2.02
N ILE A 12 -6.58 -14.90 -2.65
CA ILE A 12 -7.29 -13.61 -2.64
C ILE A 12 -7.94 -13.33 -1.28
N PHE A 13 -8.60 -14.32 -0.68
CA PHE A 13 -9.32 -14.11 0.60
C PHE A 13 -8.38 -13.70 1.75
N PRO A 14 -7.23 -14.37 1.98
CA PRO A 14 -6.29 -13.91 2.99
C PRO A 14 -5.74 -12.50 2.73
N LEU A 15 -5.47 -12.14 1.48
CA LEU A 15 -5.00 -10.80 1.11
C LEU A 15 -6.05 -9.72 1.41
N PHE A 16 -7.33 -10.01 1.16
CA PHE A 16 -8.40 -9.10 1.53
C PHE A 16 -8.50 -8.91 3.04
N VAL A 17 -8.49 -10.01 3.81
CA VAL A 17 -8.54 -9.95 5.28
C VAL A 17 -7.35 -9.18 5.83
N GLU A 18 -6.14 -9.41 5.31
CA GLU A 18 -4.92 -8.69 5.69
C GLU A 18 -5.07 -7.17 5.47
N GLN A 19 -5.53 -6.73 4.30
CA GLN A 19 -5.73 -5.31 3.99
C GLN A 19 -6.83 -4.68 4.85
N PHE A 20 -7.92 -5.41 5.09
CA PHE A 20 -9.00 -4.95 5.95
C PHE A 20 -8.54 -4.75 7.40
N LEU A 21 -7.79 -5.70 7.94
CA LEU A 21 -7.24 -5.61 9.28
C LEU A 21 -6.22 -4.48 9.42
N LEU A 22 -5.35 -4.27 8.44
CA LEU A 22 -4.42 -3.14 8.44
C LEU A 22 -5.15 -1.79 8.52
N MET A 23 -6.25 -1.66 7.81
CA MET A 23 -7.09 -0.45 7.89
C MET A 23 -7.72 -0.30 9.28
N LEU A 24 -8.27 -1.37 9.84
CA LEU A 24 -8.87 -1.34 11.19
C LEU A 24 -7.86 -0.93 12.25
N VAL A 25 -6.62 -1.41 12.16
CA VAL A 25 -5.54 -1.01 13.07
C VAL A 25 -5.25 0.48 12.95
N GLY A 26 -5.14 1.02 11.74
CA GLY A 26 -4.92 2.46 11.56
C GLY A 26 -6.03 3.32 12.16
N ILE A 27 -7.28 2.86 12.09
CA ILE A 27 -8.43 3.52 12.75
C ILE A 27 -8.31 3.37 14.28
N ALA A 28 -8.00 2.17 14.77
CA ALA A 28 -7.86 1.91 16.20
C ALA A 28 -6.72 2.72 16.83
N ASP A 29 -5.57 2.83 16.16
CA ASP A 29 -4.44 3.64 16.59
C ASP A 29 -4.83 5.12 16.75
N THR A 30 -5.48 5.70 15.71
CA THR A 30 -5.94 7.08 15.74
C THR A 30 -7.00 7.31 16.81
N PHE A 31 -7.93 6.38 16.96
CA PHE A 31 -8.97 6.44 17.98
C PHE A 31 -8.37 6.35 19.39
N THR A 32 -7.45 5.42 19.62
CA THR A 32 -6.85 5.23 20.95
C THR A 32 -6.04 6.45 21.37
N VAL A 33 -5.23 7.04 20.48
CA VAL A 33 -4.43 8.23 20.79
C VAL A 33 -5.30 9.46 21.03
N SER A 34 -6.52 9.51 20.48
CA SER A 34 -7.44 10.64 20.70
C SER A 34 -7.90 10.81 22.17
N PHE A 35 -7.74 9.77 22.97
CA PHE A 35 -8.00 9.82 24.42
C PHE A 35 -6.80 10.30 25.25
N ALA A 36 -5.63 10.48 24.67
CA ALA A 36 -4.44 10.96 25.39
C ALA A 36 -4.49 12.50 25.54
N SER A 37 -3.99 13.23 24.56
CA SER A 37 -4.05 14.68 24.51
C SER A 37 -4.11 15.19 23.07
N GLU A 38 -4.56 16.44 22.87
CA GLU A 38 -4.55 17.06 21.53
C GLU A 38 -3.13 17.18 20.98
N ALA A 39 -2.14 17.42 21.84
CA ALA A 39 -0.74 17.48 21.45
C ALA A 39 -0.21 16.11 21.00
N ASP A 40 -0.60 15.02 21.67
CA ASP A 40 -0.23 13.65 21.29
C ASP A 40 -0.85 13.27 19.95
N VAL A 41 -2.15 13.55 19.76
CA VAL A 41 -2.83 13.30 18.48
C VAL A 41 -2.15 14.02 17.34
N SER A 42 -1.83 15.29 17.54
CA SER A 42 -1.17 16.12 16.51
C SER A 42 0.23 15.60 16.21
N GLY A 43 1.02 15.29 17.25
CA GLY A 43 2.36 14.77 17.11
C GLY A 43 2.41 13.41 16.39
N VAL A 44 1.55 12.47 16.77
CA VAL A 44 1.41 11.15 16.13
C VAL A 44 0.97 11.30 14.67
N SER A 45 0.01 12.16 14.37
CA SER A 45 -0.47 12.39 13.01
C SER A 45 0.61 12.94 12.09
N LEU A 46 1.40 13.89 12.56
CA LEU A 46 2.52 14.46 11.81
C LEU A 46 3.55 13.38 11.45
N VAL A 47 3.98 12.61 12.45
CA VAL A 47 4.98 11.55 12.24
C VAL A 47 4.43 10.40 11.39
N ASN A 48 3.15 10.05 11.52
CA ASN A 48 2.52 9.02 10.68
C ASN A 48 2.48 9.42 9.21
N SER A 49 2.34 10.70 8.89
CA SER A 49 2.44 11.18 7.51
C SER A 49 3.84 10.92 6.94
N PHE A 50 4.89 11.11 7.72
CA PHE A 50 6.26 10.78 7.35
C PHE A 50 6.49 9.25 7.28
N ASN A 51 6.03 8.50 8.26
CA ASN A 51 6.14 7.04 8.30
C ASN A 51 5.49 6.38 7.06
N THR A 52 4.41 6.96 6.56
CA THR A 52 3.73 6.48 5.33
C THR A 52 4.68 6.48 4.13
N VAL A 53 5.57 7.47 3.99
CA VAL A 53 6.56 7.52 2.91
C VAL A 53 7.53 6.33 3.04
N LEU A 54 7.99 6.02 4.25
CA LEU A 54 8.88 4.88 4.50
C LEU A 54 8.21 3.54 4.17
N VAL A 55 6.94 3.39 4.54
CA VAL A 55 6.14 2.20 4.18
C VAL A 55 6.09 2.03 2.65
N PHE A 56 5.88 3.10 1.88
CA PHE A 56 5.87 3.01 0.41
C PHE A 56 7.22 2.61 -0.18
N VAL A 57 8.34 3.03 0.42
CA VAL A 57 9.68 2.61 -0.03
C VAL A 57 9.83 1.09 0.10
N PHE A 58 9.50 0.51 1.27
CA PHE A 58 9.63 -0.93 1.50
C PHE A 58 8.58 -1.73 0.74
N THR A 59 7.36 -1.23 0.59
CA THR A 59 6.33 -1.85 -0.27
C THR A 59 6.78 -1.90 -1.74
N ALA A 60 7.41 -0.83 -2.26
CA ALA A 60 7.94 -0.83 -3.61
C ALA A 60 9.07 -1.85 -3.79
N LEU A 61 9.98 -1.92 -2.81
CA LEU A 61 11.10 -2.85 -2.81
C LEU A 61 10.62 -4.31 -2.73
N SER A 62 9.72 -4.61 -1.79
CA SER A 62 9.16 -5.95 -1.62
C SER A 62 8.32 -6.39 -2.81
N SER A 63 7.55 -5.47 -3.43
CA SER A 63 6.77 -5.79 -4.64
C SER A 63 7.67 -6.06 -5.85
N GLY A 64 8.77 -5.33 -6.01
CA GLY A 64 9.77 -5.60 -7.03
C GLY A 64 10.40 -6.98 -6.88
N GLY A 65 10.76 -7.33 -5.64
CA GLY A 65 11.27 -8.66 -5.30
C GLY A 65 10.24 -9.76 -5.52
N ALA A 66 8.98 -9.53 -5.14
CA ALA A 66 7.89 -10.48 -5.35
C ALA A 66 7.69 -10.87 -6.82
N VAL A 67 7.86 -9.92 -7.75
CA VAL A 67 7.80 -10.19 -9.20
C VAL A 67 8.90 -11.16 -9.59
N ILE A 68 10.16 -10.89 -9.23
CA ILE A 68 11.31 -11.74 -9.59
C ILE A 68 11.21 -13.13 -8.96
N ILE A 69 10.85 -13.20 -7.67
CA ILE A 69 10.65 -14.47 -6.95
C ILE A 69 9.53 -15.27 -7.61
N SER A 70 8.37 -14.64 -7.90
CA SER A 70 7.23 -15.31 -8.54
C SER A 70 7.59 -15.90 -9.91
N GLN A 71 8.40 -15.19 -10.71
CA GLN A 71 8.85 -15.68 -12.00
C GLN A 71 9.81 -16.87 -11.85
N TYR A 72 10.78 -16.83 -10.93
CA TYR A 72 11.64 -18.00 -10.69
C TYR A 72 10.87 -19.20 -10.12
N VAL A 73 9.89 -18.98 -9.25
CA VAL A 73 8.98 -20.04 -8.79
C VAL A 73 8.20 -20.64 -9.95
N GLY A 74 7.67 -19.82 -10.85
CA GLY A 74 6.96 -20.27 -12.04
C GLY A 74 7.85 -21.07 -13.00
N ARG A 75 9.12 -20.71 -13.13
CA ARG A 75 10.12 -21.40 -13.92
C ARG A 75 10.55 -22.77 -13.33
N GLY A 76 10.20 -23.03 -12.08
CA GLY A 76 10.66 -24.21 -11.36
C GLY A 76 12.09 -24.09 -10.81
N ASP A 77 12.72 -22.91 -10.91
CA ASP A 77 14.06 -22.66 -10.41
C ASP A 77 14.00 -22.19 -8.95
N GLY A 78 13.73 -23.15 -8.05
CA GLY A 78 13.63 -22.90 -6.62
C GLY A 78 14.92 -22.30 -6.03
N ARG A 79 16.09 -22.71 -6.55
CA ARG A 79 17.39 -22.21 -6.06
C ARG A 79 17.59 -20.70 -6.34
N ARG A 80 17.25 -20.24 -7.54
CA ARG A 80 17.30 -18.80 -7.86
C ARG A 80 16.21 -18.02 -7.15
N ALA A 81 15.03 -18.62 -6.91
CA ALA A 81 13.98 -18.01 -6.10
C ALA A 81 14.44 -17.80 -4.65
N GLU A 82 15.08 -18.80 -4.01
CA GLU A 82 15.69 -18.69 -2.66
C GLU A 82 16.74 -17.59 -2.61
N ARG A 83 17.64 -17.56 -3.60
CA ARG A 83 18.69 -16.55 -3.68
C ARG A 83 18.12 -15.16 -3.90
N SER A 84 17.08 -15.02 -4.74
CA SER A 84 16.38 -13.72 -4.92
C SER A 84 15.73 -13.24 -3.62
N ALA A 85 15.11 -14.13 -2.84
CA ALA A 85 14.54 -13.81 -1.54
C ALA A 85 15.61 -13.37 -0.53
N GLY A 86 16.77 -14.06 -0.50
CA GLY A 86 17.92 -13.69 0.34
C GLY A 86 18.48 -12.31 -0.03
N GLN A 87 18.67 -12.03 -1.33
CA GLN A 87 19.16 -10.73 -1.80
C GLN A 87 18.17 -9.60 -1.51
N LEU A 88 16.86 -9.86 -1.67
CA LEU A 88 15.82 -8.89 -1.32
C LEU A 88 15.84 -8.57 0.18
N LEU A 89 15.98 -9.59 1.03
CA LEU A 89 16.09 -9.40 2.48
C LEU A 89 17.34 -8.59 2.85
N MET A 90 18.49 -8.94 2.30
CA MET A 90 19.75 -8.24 2.53
C MET A 90 19.63 -6.75 2.19
N ILE A 91 19.19 -6.41 0.96
CA ILE A 91 19.12 -5.01 0.54
C ILE A 91 18.07 -4.23 1.35
N SER A 92 16.95 -4.87 1.72
CA SER A 92 15.91 -4.25 2.54
C SER A 92 16.39 -3.96 3.95
N VAL A 93 17.14 -4.88 4.56
CA VAL A 93 17.76 -4.67 5.89
C VAL A 93 18.83 -3.59 5.82
N LEU A 94 19.67 -3.57 4.80
CA LEU A 94 20.70 -2.53 4.65
C LEU A 94 20.08 -1.14 4.48
N ILE A 95 19.09 -1.00 3.59
CA ILE A 95 18.39 0.27 3.39
C ILE A 95 17.65 0.69 4.67
N SER A 96 16.96 -0.24 5.34
CA SER A 96 16.23 0.08 6.57
C SER A 96 17.16 0.49 7.70
N ALA A 97 18.29 -0.19 7.88
CA ALA A 97 19.29 0.16 8.88
C ALA A 97 19.93 1.54 8.60
N ALA A 98 20.25 1.83 7.33
CA ALA A 98 20.78 3.13 6.93
C ALA A 98 19.78 4.26 7.17
N LEU A 99 18.51 4.06 6.80
CA LEU A 99 17.43 5.04 7.04
C LEU A 99 17.19 5.23 8.54
N THR A 100 17.15 4.14 9.31
CA THR A 100 17.00 4.21 10.78
C THR A 100 18.14 5.02 11.39
N ALA A 101 19.40 4.71 11.04
CA ALA A 101 20.56 5.44 11.55
C ALA A 101 20.52 6.93 11.17
N LEU A 102 20.15 7.24 9.92
CA LEU A 102 20.02 8.63 9.43
C LEU A 102 18.93 9.39 10.18
N ILE A 103 17.75 8.78 10.34
CA ILE A 103 16.62 9.43 11.03
C ILE A 103 16.96 9.64 12.52
N LEU A 104 17.55 8.65 13.18
CA LEU A 104 17.94 8.77 14.58
C LEU A 104 19.03 9.84 14.78
N ALA A 105 20.02 9.93 13.86
CA ALA A 105 21.07 10.94 13.93
C ALA A 105 20.55 12.37 13.71
N PHE A 106 19.59 12.54 12.81
CA PHE A 106 19.09 13.85 12.39
C PHE A 106 17.63 14.11 12.78
N HIS A 107 17.08 13.37 13.74
CA HIS A 107 15.65 13.45 14.11
C HIS A 107 15.16 14.86 14.42
N SER A 108 15.95 15.67 15.15
CA SER A 108 15.56 17.04 15.51
C SER A 108 15.52 17.96 14.30
N GLN A 109 16.54 17.89 13.41
CA GLN A 109 16.60 18.66 12.18
C GLN A 109 15.47 18.24 11.22
N LEU A 110 15.20 16.95 11.14
CA LEU A 110 14.13 16.39 10.32
C LEU A 110 12.75 16.90 10.77
N LEU A 111 12.46 16.87 12.07
CA LEU A 111 11.20 17.37 12.61
C LEU A 111 11.01 18.87 12.36
N ILE A 112 12.08 19.68 12.53
CA ILE A 112 12.03 21.12 12.24
C ILE A 112 11.85 21.38 10.74
N LEU A 113 12.53 20.62 9.89
CA LEU A 113 12.43 20.74 8.43
C LEU A 113 11.03 20.38 7.91
N LEU A 114 10.43 19.31 8.45
CA LEU A 114 9.15 18.79 7.99
C LEU A 114 7.96 19.57 8.55
N PHE A 115 8.03 19.96 9.84
CA PHE A 115 6.88 20.52 10.56
C PHE A 115 7.06 21.95 11.01
N GLY A 116 8.25 22.52 10.81
CA GLY A 116 8.55 23.89 11.17
C GLY A 116 8.49 24.13 12.68
N ARG A 117 7.94 25.29 13.09
CA ARG A 117 7.74 25.66 14.50
C ARG A 117 6.32 25.32 14.93
N VAL A 118 6.13 24.12 15.46
CA VAL A 118 4.89 23.72 16.15
C VAL A 118 5.05 23.96 17.66
N GLU A 119 3.95 23.89 18.40
CA GLU A 119 3.95 24.02 19.87
C GLU A 119 4.92 23.02 20.52
N ALA A 120 5.55 23.43 21.62
CA ALA A 120 6.58 22.62 22.28
C ALA A 120 6.08 21.23 22.71
N GLN A 121 4.82 21.13 23.13
CA GLN A 121 4.20 19.86 23.52
C GLN A 121 4.01 18.92 22.33
N VAL A 122 3.54 19.45 21.18
CA VAL A 122 3.39 18.71 19.92
C VAL A 122 4.76 18.22 19.42
N MET A 123 5.78 19.08 19.49
CA MET A 123 7.16 18.72 19.12
C MET A 123 7.73 17.61 20.00
N ALA A 124 7.47 17.65 21.32
CA ALA A 124 7.90 16.62 22.26
C ALA A 124 7.23 15.27 21.95
N ALA A 125 5.90 15.25 21.77
CA ALA A 125 5.15 14.07 21.39
C ALA A 125 5.61 13.50 20.02
N SER A 126 5.83 14.37 19.03
CA SER A 126 6.36 13.98 17.72
C SER A 126 7.74 13.34 17.83
N ARG A 127 8.61 13.90 18.68
CA ARG A 127 9.96 13.37 18.87
C ARG A 127 9.97 11.99 19.51
N SER A 128 9.25 11.81 20.63
CA SER A 128 9.15 10.51 21.29
C SER A 128 8.57 9.46 20.35
N TYR A 129 7.48 9.78 19.67
CA TYR A 129 6.84 8.87 18.73
C TYR A 129 7.75 8.52 17.55
N LEU A 130 8.44 9.51 16.95
CA LEU A 130 9.37 9.29 15.84
C LEU A 130 10.52 8.37 16.25
N LEU A 131 11.16 8.61 17.38
CA LEU A 131 12.31 7.81 17.83
C LEU A 131 11.94 6.35 18.03
N ILE A 132 10.81 6.05 18.66
CA ILE A 132 10.36 4.68 18.91
C ILE A 132 9.93 4.01 17.58
N THR A 133 9.12 4.68 16.77
CA THR A 133 8.65 4.10 15.50
C THR A 133 9.76 3.93 14.49
N THR A 134 10.78 4.77 14.49
CA THR A 134 11.99 4.63 13.65
C THR A 134 12.73 3.33 13.96
N CYS A 135 12.84 2.92 15.23
CA CYS A 135 13.44 1.63 15.60
C CYS A 135 12.67 0.43 15.05
N SER A 136 11.40 0.59 14.67
CA SER A 136 10.59 -0.47 14.06
C SER A 136 10.78 -0.63 12.54
N ILE A 137 11.47 0.30 11.87
CA ILE A 137 11.63 0.29 10.40
C ILE A 137 12.35 -0.98 9.90
N PRO A 138 13.45 -1.47 10.52
CA PRO A 138 14.06 -2.73 10.10
C PRO A 138 13.12 -3.93 10.22
N ALA A 139 12.31 -3.98 11.29
CA ALA A 139 11.32 -5.04 11.46
C ALA A 139 10.22 -4.97 10.38
N LEU A 140 9.74 -3.77 10.04
CA LEU A 140 8.80 -3.56 8.94
C LEU A 140 9.37 -4.07 7.61
N ALA A 141 10.62 -3.72 7.29
CA ALA A 141 11.30 -4.16 6.07
C ALA A 141 11.41 -5.69 5.98
N VAL A 142 11.81 -6.34 7.07
CA VAL A 142 11.90 -7.80 7.17
C VAL A 142 10.53 -8.46 6.98
N TYR A 143 9.49 -7.92 7.62
CA TYR A 143 8.12 -8.41 7.45
C TYR A 143 7.64 -8.30 6.01
N ASP A 144 7.80 -7.14 5.36
CA ASP A 144 7.36 -6.92 3.98
C ASP A 144 8.01 -7.88 3.00
N VAL A 145 9.31 -8.16 3.16
CA VAL A 145 10.04 -9.13 2.34
C VAL A 145 9.56 -10.55 2.57
N GLY A 146 9.38 -10.94 3.83
CA GLY A 146 8.85 -12.28 4.17
C GLY A 146 7.42 -12.48 3.66
N ALA A 147 6.59 -11.46 3.77
CA ALA A 147 5.24 -11.46 3.22
C ALA A 147 5.23 -11.56 1.69
N ALA A 148 6.15 -10.85 1.01
CA ALA A 148 6.34 -10.94 -0.44
C ALA A 148 6.73 -12.38 -0.86
N LEU A 149 7.67 -13.01 -0.14
CA LEU A 149 8.05 -14.40 -0.37
C LEU A 149 6.87 -15.36 -0.17
N CYS A 150 6.17 -15.27 0.98
CA CYS A 150 5.00 -16.10 1.27
C CYS A 150 3.92 -15.99 0.18
N ARG A 151 3.61 -14.77 -0.25
CA ARG A 151 2.63 -14.52 -1.33
C ARG A 151 3.11 -15.10 -2.67
N SER A 152 4.39 -14.93 -3.00
CA SER A 152 5.00 -15.47 -4.23
C SER A 152 4.95 -16.99 -4.31
N ILE A 153 5.03 -17.71 -3.18
CA ILE A 153 4.86 -19.16 -3.11
C ILE A 153 3.39 -19.63 -2.87
N GLY A 154 2.43 -18.67 -2.93
CA GLY A 154 1.00 -18.97 -2.77
C GLY A 154 0.56 -19.23 -1.33
N LYS A 155 1.35 -18.86 -0.33
CA LYS A 155 1.07 -19.06 1.11
C LYS A 155 0.56 -17.76 1.78
N ALA A 156 -0.33 -17.03 1.13
CA ALA A 156 -0.90 -15.78 1.66
C ALA A 156 -1.65 -15.97 3.00
N GLY A 157 -2.19 -17.18 3.27
CA GLY A 157 -2.78 -17.49 4.58
C GLY A 157 -1.81 -17.32 5.74
N ALA A 158 -0.52 -17.64 5.55
CA ALA A 158 0.49 -17.49 6.60
C ALA A 158 0.68 -16.00 6.97
N THR A 159 0.77 -15.11 5.97
CA THR A 159 0.91 -13.67 6.22
C THR A 159 -0.33 -13.10 6.90
N MET A 160 -1.53 -13.53 6.50
CA MET A 160 -2.78 -13.15 7.14
C MET A 160 -2.80 -13.51 8.64
N TYR A 161 -2.45 -14.74 9.01
CA TYR A 161 -2.43 -15.15 10.42
C TYR A 161 -1.38 -14.39 11.23
N ILE A 162 -0.17 -14.21 10.67
CA ILE A 162 0.90 -13.45 11.33
C ILE A 162 0.49 -12.00 11.53
N SER A 163 -0.04 -11.34 10.49
CA SER A 163 -0.49 -9.95 10.59
C SER A 163 -1.66 -9.79 11.55
N THR A 164 -2.61 -10.73 11.56
CA THR A 164 -3.74 -10.72 12.51
C THR A 164 -3.24 -10.78 13.95
N ALA A 165 -2.34 -11.71 14.25
CA ALA A 165 -1.77 -11.83 15.60
C ALA A 165 -1.00 -10.56 16.00
N ALA A 166 -0.17 -10.03 15.13
CA ALA A 166 0.58 -8.79 15.38
C ALA A 166 -0.36 -7.57 15.57
N ASN A 167 -1.42 -7.48 14.79
CA ASN A 167 -2.42 -6.42 14.90
C ASN A 167 -3.21 -6.50 16.22
N LEU A 168 -3.55 -7.70 16.68
CA LEU A 168 -4.18 -7.88 17.99
C LEU A 168 -3.25 -7.45 19.11
N VAL A 169 -1.96 -7.82 19.06
CA VAL A 169 -0.95 -7.37 20.04
C VAL A 169 -0.83 -5.84 20.01
N ASN A 170 -0.84 -5.23 18.83
CA ASN A 170 -0.79 -3.77 18.70
C ASN A 170 -2.00 -3.10 19.34
N ILE A 171 -3.24 -3.50 19.01
CA ILE A 171 -4.47 -2.90 19.55
C ILE A 171 -4.53 -3.07 21.07
N ILE A 172 -4.27 -4.28 21.59
CA ILE A 172 -4.27 -4.53 23.04
C ILE A 172 -3.19 -3.67 23.72
N GLY A 173 -2.00 -3.63 23.12
CA GLY A 173 -0.89 -2.82 23.64
C GLY A 173 -1.22 -1.32 23.66
N ASN A 174 -1.86 -0.79 22.62
CA ASN A 174 -2.31 0.60 22.57
C ASN A 174 -3.32 0.90 23.70
N CYS A 175 -4.29 0.01 23.88
CA CYS A 175 -5.26 0.16 24.98
C CYS A 175 -4.56 0.18 26.35
N VAL A 176 -3.62 -0.72 26.59
CA VAL A 176 -2.84 -0.74 27.83
C VAL A 176 -1.96 0.50 27.96
N GLY A 177 -1.24 0.88 26.90
CA GLY A 177 -0.33 2.03 26.90
C GLY A 177 -1.03 3.36 27.18
N VAL A 178 -2.21 3.57 26.58
CA VAL A 178 -2.94 4.83 26.69
C VAL A 178 -3.85 4.84 27.93
N PHE A 179 -4.66 3.80 28.14
CA PHE A 179 -5.70 3.83 29.21
C PHE A 179 -5.21 3.34 30.57
N VAL A 180 -4.19 2.48 30.61
CA VAL A 180 -3.69 1.93 31.89
C VAL A 180 -2.40 2.62 32.32
N LEU A 181 -1.45 2.79 31.37
CA LEU A 181 -0.13 3.36 31.69
C LEU A 181 -0.06 4.88 31.47
N HIS A 182 -1.06 5.48 30.80
CA HIS A 182 -1.16 6.93 30.53
C HIS A 182 0.08 7.52 29.82
N LEU A 183 0.68 6.76 28.89
CA LEU A 183 1.94 7.12 28.22
C LEU A 183 1.75 8.08 27.02
N GLY A 184 0.55 8.56 26.73
CA GLY A 184 0.29 9.47 25.61
C GLY A 184 0.73 8.87 24.25
N ALA A 185 1.48 9.65 23.47
CA ALA A 185 2.01 9.22 22.16
C ALA A 185 2.91 7.97 22.25
N GLU A 186 3.68 7.82 23.31
CA GLU A 186 4.53 6.65 23.53
C GLU A 186 3.70 5.37 23.75
N GLY A 187 2.51 5.52 24.36
CA GLY A 187 1.57 4.41 24.58
C GLY A 187 1.07 3.73 23.31
N VAL A 188 1.17 4.38 22.15
CA VAL A 188 0.87 3.81 20.83
C VAL A 188 2.16 3.42 20.08
N ALA A 189 3.27 4.10 20.34
CA ALA A 189 4.54 3.84 19.68
C ALA A 189 5.16 2.50 20.08
N TRP A 190 5.21 2.18 21.39
CA TRP A 190 5.78 0.94 21.88
C TRP A 190 5.06 -0.32 21.39
N PRO A 191 3.72 -0.41 21.45
CA PRO A 191 3.00 -1.54 20.88
C PRO A 191 3.22 -1.70 19.39
N SER A 192 3.34 -0.60 18.63
CA SER A 192 3.66 -0.62 17.20
C SER A 192 5.06 -1.20 16.96
N LEU A 193 6.05 -0.86 17.76
CA LEU A 193 7.39 -1.45 17.69
C LEU A 193 7.36 -2.96 17.98
N PHE A 194 6.74 -3.37 19.09
CA PHE A 194 6.70 -4.78 19.49
C PHE A 194 5.92 -5.64 18.49
N SER A 195 4.78 -5.18 17.99
CA SER A 195 3.98 -5.90 17.00
C SER A 195 4.73 -6.10 15.67
N ARG A 196 5.50 -5.10 15.23
CA ARG A 196 6.36 -5.20 14.03
C ARG A 196 7.52 -6.17 14.24
N ILE A 197 8.17 -6.16 15.40
CA ILE A 197 9.22 -7.13 15.73
C ILE A 197 8.65 -8.55 15.78
N LEU A 198 7.48 -8.74 16.40
CA LEU A 198 6.81 -10.03 16.46
C LEU A 198 6.46 -10.56 15.07
N SER A 199 5.88 -9.71 14.21
CA SER A 199 5.53 -10.10 12.83
C SER A 199 6.76 -10.42 11.99
N ALA A 200 7.85 -9.65 12.12
CA ALA A 200 9.12 -9.89 11.45
C ALA A 200 9.74 -11.22 11.89
N ALA A 201 9.78 -11.49 13.19
CA ALA A 201 10.28 -12.75 13.72
C ALA A 201 9.43 -13.94 13.25
N ALA A 202 8.10 -13.84 13.36
CA ALA A 202 7.20 -14.90 12.95
C ALA A 202 7.29 -15.23 11.45
N VAL A 203 7.33 -14.21 10.58
CA VAL A 203 7.45 -14.43 9.13
C VAL A 203 8.83 -14.99 8.77
N THR A 204 9.90 -14.56 9.44
CA THR A 204 11.26 -15.08 9.21
C THR A 204 11.35 -16.54 9.59
N VAL A 205 10.83 -16.93 10.77
CA VAL A 205 10.78 -18.34 11.18
C VAL A 205 9.94 -19.17 10.20
N TYR A 206 8.80 -18.65 9.75
CA TYR A 206 7.97 -19.32 8.76
C TYR A 206 8.70 -19.52 7.43
N CYS A 207 9.36 -18.48 6.92
CA CYS A 207 10.11 -18.52 5.66
C CYS A 207 11.38 -19.39 5.74
N ALA A 208 11.95 -19.59 6.93
CA ALA A 208 13.12 -20.45 7.14
C ALA A 208 12.77 -21.96 7.23
N ARG A 209 11.50 -22.33 7.39
CA ARG A 209 11.08 -23.75 7.52
C ARG A 209 11.45 -24.59 6.31
N GLN A 210 11.94 -25.82 6.56
CA GLN A 210 12.39 -26.75 5.52
C GLN A 210 11.28 -27.28 4.60
N GLY A 211 10.01 -27.21 5.02
CA GLY A 211 8.86 -27.66 4.22
C GLY A 211 8.35 -26.67 3.18
N ASN A 212 8.92 -25.49 3.06
CA ASN A 212 8.53 -24.50 2.06
C ASN A 212 9.20 -24.78 0.71
N ALA A 213 8.47 -24.55 -0.39
CA ALA A 213 8.98 -24.70 -1.75
C ALA A 213 10.16 -23.75 -2.06
N VAL A 214 10.19 -22.59 -1.41
CA VAL A 214 11.29 -21.61 -1.42
C VAL A 214 11.45 -21.12 0.01
N ARG A 215 12.68 -21.08 0.50
CA ARG A 215 12.99 -20.71 1.88
C ARG A 215 14.15 -19.73 1.97
N TYR A 216 14.27 -19.05 3.10
CA TYR A 216 15.48 -18.30 3.42
C TYR A 216 16.65 -19.26 3.70
N ARG A 217 17.77 -19.00 3.04
CA ARG A 217 19.03 -19.67 3.30
C ARG A 217 20.06 -18.64 3.74
N PHE A 218 20.65 -18.83 4.93
CA PHE A 218 21.63 -17.89 5.50
C PHE A 218 22.77 -17.53 4.55
N PRO A 219 23.41 -18.47 3.81
CA PRO A 219 24.47 -18.12 2.87
C PRO A 219 24.04 -17.19 1.75
N ASP A 220 22.78 -17.26 1.33
CA ASP A 220 22.23 -16.43 0.24
C ASP A 220 21.94 -14.99 0.71
N ILE A 221 21.66 -14.81 2.00
CA ILE A 221 21.44 -13.48 2.59
C ILE A 221 22.74 -12.67 2.65
N PHE A 222 23.86 -13.34 2.95
CA PHE A 222 25.18 -12.69 3.08
C PHE A 222 25.99 -12.69 1.80
N SER A 223 25.53 -13.35 0.73
CA SER A 223 26.20 -13.34 -0.57
C SER A 223 25.73 -12.16 -1.41
N TRP A 224 26.65 -11.42 -2.05
CA TRP A 224 26.29 -10.33 -2.95
C TRP A 224 26.08 -10.86 -4.37
N ASP A 225 24.87 -10.66 -4.93
CA ASP A 225 24.56 -10.97 -6.33
C ASP A 225 24.04 -9.72 -7.06
N GLY A 226 24.97 -8.97 -7.66
CA GLY A 226 24.65 -7.74 -8.36
C GLY A 226 23.68 -7.93 -9.53
N SER A 227 23.66 -9.12 -10.14
CA SER A 227 22.76 -9.40 -11.28
C SER A 227 21.30 -9.55 -10.82
N LEU A 228 21.08 -10.26 -9.71
CA LEU A 228 19.75 -10.39 -9.10
C LEU A 228 19.28 -9.06 -8.51
N LEU A 229 20.16 -8.34 -7.82
CA LEU A 229 19.84 -7.01 -7.28
C LEU A 229 19.45 -6.04 -8.39
N LYS A 230 20.14 -6.03 -9.52
CA LYS A 230 19.80 -5.19 -10.69
C LYS A 230 18.41 -5.53 -11.23
N LYS A 231 18.04 -6.81 -11.29
CA LYS A 231 16.70 -7.25 -11.70
C LYS A 231 15.62 -6.79 -10.72
N ILE A 232 15.83 -6.98 -9.41
CA ILE A 232 14.91 -6.55 -8.34
C ILE A 232 14.72 -5.05 -8.39
N MET A 233 15.82 -4.28 -8.42
CA MET A 233 15.79 -2.82 -8.48
C MET A 233 15.20 -2.29 -9.78
N GLY A 234 15.36 -3.03 -10.89
CA GLY A 234 14.73 -2.72 -12.18
C GLY A 234 13.20 -2.73 -12.16
N VAL A 235 12.60 -3.41 -11.18
CA VAL A 235 11.14 -3.40 -10.93
C VAL A 235 10.80 -2.49 -9.75
N ALA A 236 11.58 -2.55 -8.67
CA ALA A 236 11.31 -1.82 -7.43
C ALA A 236 11.42 -0.30 -7.59
N LEU A 237 12.49 0.18 -8.26
CA LEU A 237 12.72 1.61 -8.40
C LEU A 237 11.64 2.32 -9.23
N PRO A 238 11.23 1.82 -10.42
CA PRO A 238 10.10 2.37 -11.14
C PRO A 238 8.80 2.42 -10.33
N ASN A 239 8.51 1.36 -9.56
CA ASN A 239 7.34 1.30 -8.71
C ASN A 239 7.42 2.31 -7.54
N GLY A 240 8.60 2.47 -6.96
CA GLY A 240 8.86 3.48 -5.92
C GLY A 240 8.69 4.91 -6.44
N LEU A 241 9.21 5.22 -7.62
CA LEU A 241 9.05 6.52 -8.27
C LEU A 241 7.57 6.82 -8.56
N GLU A 242 6.82 5.85 -9.09
CA GLU A 242 5.39 5.99 -9.33
C GLU A 242 4.63 6.31 -8.03
N ASN A 243 4.88 5.57 -6.96
CA ASN A 243 4.26 5.81 -5.66
C ASN A 243 4.65 7.18 -5.08
N GLY A 244 5.92 7.58 -5.22
CA GLY A 244 6.40 8.89 -4.80
C GLY A 244 5.70 10.04 -5.50
N VAL A 245 5.60 9.99 -6.84
CA VAL A 245 4.89 10.98 -7.63
C VAL A 245 3.41 11.03 -7.25
N HIS A 246 2.78 9.86 -7.04
CA HIS A 246 1.38 9.79 -6.62
C HIS A 246 1.15 10.51 -5.28
N GLN A 247 2.05 10.38 -4.31
CA GLN A 247 1.97 11.07 -3.03
C GLN A 247 2.18 12.59 -3.18
N LEU A 248 3.14 13.01 -4.00
CA LEU A 248 3.36 14.44 -4.28
C LEU A 248 2.11 15.09 -4.91
N VAL A 249 1.50 14.43 -5.88
CA VAL A 249 0.26 14.90 -6.51
C VAL A 249 -0.89 14.94 -5.50
N LYS A 250 -0.98 13.97 -4.59
CA LYS A 250 -1.98 13.97 -3.52
C LYS A 250 -1.83 15.19 -2.60
N VAL A 251 -0.61 15.56 -2.25
CA VAL A 251 -0.33 16.79 -1.48
C VAL A 251 -0.77 18.02 -2.26
N GLY A 252 -0.43 18.13 -3.55
CA GLY A 252 -0.86 19.23 -4.43
C GLY A 252 -2.38 19.36 -4.51
N LEU A 253 -3.10 18.23 -4.63
CA LEU A 253 -4.57 18.24 -4.62
C LEU A 253 -5.14 18.67 -3.26
N SER A 254 -4.53 18.26 -2.14
CA SER A 254 -4.95 18.70 -0.82
C SER A 254 -4.77 20.22 -0.65
N SER A 255 -3.69 20.79 -1.19
CA SER A 255 -3.47 22.23 -1.22
C SER A 255 -4.52 22.97 -2.08
N MET A 256 -4.92 22.36 -3.21
CA MET A 256 -6.01 22.90 -4.05
C MET A 256 -7.36 22.87 -3.30
N VAL A 257 -7.68 21.77 -2.62
CA VAL A 257 -8.93 21.64 -1.83
C VAL A 257 -8.97 22.69 -0.71
N ALA A 258 -7.83 23.07 -0.12
CA ALA A 258 -7.74 24.07 0.92
C ALA A 258 -8.27 25.46 0.46
N LEU A 259 -8.28 25.75 -0.85
CA LEU A 259 -8.79 27.00 -1.41
C LEU A 259 -10.33 27.09 -1.44
N PHE A 260 -11.04 25.97 -1.27
CA PHE A 260 -12.50 25.93 -1.45
C PHE A 260 -13.31 26.19 -0.17
N GLY A 261 -12.63 26.42 0.95
CA GLY A 261 -13.26 26.74 2.23
C GLY A 261 -13.51 25.54 3.14
N THR A 262 -13.78 25.83 4.41
CA THR A 262 -13.73 24.88 5.53
C THR A 262 -14.69 23.69 5.37
N TYR A 263 -15.94 23.93 4.90
CA TYR A 263 -16.90 22.83 4.76
C TYR A 263 -16.51 21.84 3.66
N GLN A 264 -15.88 22.30 2.56
CA GLN A 264 -15.38 21.44 1.48
C GLN A 264 -14.16 20.65 1.91
N ILE A 265 -13.26 21.24 2.71
CA ILE A 265 -12.12 20.55 3.32
C ILE A 265 -12.61 19.43 4.21
N ALA A 266 -13.57 19.69 5.09
CA ALA A 266 -14.15 18.69 5.99
C ALA A 266 -14.84 17.57 5.23
N ALA A 267 -15.62 17.91 4.21
CA ALA A 267 -16.28 16.93 3.34
C ALA A 267 -15.26 16.05 2.59
N ASN A 268 -14.21 16.64 2.03
CA ASN A 268 -13.15 15.89 1.35
C ASN A 268 -12.41 14.96 2.31
N GLY A 269 -12.10 15.40 3.53
CA GLY A 269 -11.44 14.57 4.54
C GLY A 269 -12.23 13.32 4.88
N LEU A 270 -13.53 13.45 5.13
CA LEU A 270 -14.41 12.31 5.39
C LEU A 270 -14.57 11.41 4.16
N ALA A 271 -14.76 12.01 2.97
CA ALA A 271 -14.86 11.27 1.72
C ALA A 271 -13.59 10.47 1.41
N GLN A 272 -12.38 11.00 1.68
CA GLN A 272 -11.11 10.30 1.52
C GLN A 272 -10.98 9.11 2.48
N SER A 273 -11.48 9.24 3.71
CA SER A 273 -11.51 8.12 4.66
C SER A 273 -12.41 6.99 4.17
N ILE A 274 -13.60 7.32 3.65
CA ILE A 274 -14.52 6.35 3.05
C ILE A 274 -13.91 5.75 1.77
N TRP A 275 -13.22 6.54 0.96
CA TRP A 275 -12.53 6.06 -0.24
C TRP A 275 -11.42 5.06 0.10
N SER A 276 -10.67 5.29 1.19
CA SER A 276 -9.66 4.33 1.66
C SER A 276 -10.27 2.97 1.98
N LEU A 277 -11.47 2.96 2.61
CA LEU A 277 -12.25 1.74 2.83
C LEU A 277 -12.71 1.10 1.51
N ALA A 278 -13.19 1.90 0.58
CA ALA A 278 -13.70 1.44 -0.71
C ALA A 278 -12.60 0.81 -1.60
N SER A 279 -11.34 1.28 -1.48
CA SER A 279 -10.20 0.82 -2.29
C SER A 279 -9.56 -0.49 -1.82
N ILE A 280 -9.91 -1.00 -0.64
CA ILE A 280 -9.31 -2.21 -0.04
C ILE A 280 -9.31 -3.39 -1.02
N MET A 281 -10.40 -3.62 -1.73
CA MET A 281 -10.52 -4.75 -2.64
C MET A 281 -9.48 -4.69 -3.77
N GLY A 282 -9.27 -3.52 -4.36
CA GLY A 282 -8.25 -3.33 -5.38
C GLY A 282 -6.83 -3.48 -4.84
N LEU A 283 -6.57 -2.96 -3.63
CA LEU A 283 -5.27 -3.11 -2.97
C LEU A 283 -4.96 -4.58 -2.65
N ALA A 284 -5.95 -5.35 -2.19
CA ALA A 284 -5.81 -6.77 -1.93
C ALA A 284 -5.54 -7.60 -3.19
N MET A 285 -6.09 -7.17 -4.33
CA MET A 285 -5.90 -7.88 -5.60
C MET A 285 -4.50 -7.66 -6.21
N ALA A 286 -3.82 -6.56 -5.93
CA ALA A 286 -2.52 -6.25 -6.54
C ALA A 286 -1.46 -7.35 -6.33
N PRO A 287 -1.22 -7.89 -5.11
CA PRO A 287 -0.32 -9.02 -4.91
C PRO A 287 -0.78 -10.32 -5.60
N ALA A 288 -2.09 -10.53 -5.74
CA ALA A 288 -2.61 -11.71 -6.44
C ALA A 288 -2.24 -11.69 -7.92
N TYR A 289 -2.35 -10.54 -8.59
CA TYR A 289 -1.87 -10.38 -9.96
C TYR A 289 -0.36 -10.61 -10.07
N THR A 290 0.43 -10.05 -9.15
CA THR A 290 1.88 -10.25 -9.12
C THR A 290 2.25 -11.72 -9.03
N THR A 291 1.61 -12.45 -8.13
CA THR A 291 1.89 -13.89 -7.91
C THR A 291 1.45 -14.74 -9.11
N VAL A 292 0.21 -14.57 -9.57
CA VAL A 292 -0.36 -15.43 -10.62
C VAL A 292 0.28 -15.15 -11.98
N ILE A 293 0.36 -13.90 -12.38
CA ILE A 293 0.94 -13.52 -13.67
C ILE A 293 2.45 -13.75 -13.67
N GLY A 294 3.14 -13.40 -12.58
CA GLY A 294 4.58 -13.63 -12.45
C GLY A 294 4.94 -15.11 -12.63
N ARG A 295 4.19 -16.02 -12.02
CA ARG A 295 4.42 -17.46 -12.19
C ARG A 295 4.13 -17.94 -13.62
N CYS A 296 3.05 -17.49 -14.26
CA CYS A 296 2.77 -17.83 -15.65
C CYS A 296 3.90 -17.38 -16.58
N MET A 297 4.37 -16.14 -16.39
CA MET A 297 5.49 -15.60 -17.20
C MET A 297 6.79 -16.33 -16.94
N GLY A 298 7.07 -16.70 -15.69
CA GLY A 298 8.25 -17.49 -15.32
C GLY A 298 8.26 -18.88 -15.96
N ALA A 299 7.08 -19.52 -16.04
CA ALA A 299 6.90 -20.81 -16.72
C ALA A 299 6.95 -20.70 -18.27
N GLY A 300 6.95 -19.48 -18.83
CA GLY A 300 6.85 -19.28 -20.27
C GLY A 300 5.45 -19.49 -20.84
N GLU A 301 4.43 -19.66 -20.00
CA GLU A 301 3.05 -19.93 -20.39
C GLU A 301 2.25 -18.64 -20.65
N ILE A 302 2.47 -18.00 -21.80
CA ILE A 302 1.83 -16.73 -22.19
C ILE A 302 0.31 -16.88 -22.30
N ASP A 303 -0.18 -17.99 -22.83
CA ASP A 303 -1.63 -18.24 -22.97
C ASP A 303 -2.31 -18.36 -21.61
N SER A 304 -1.67 -19.05 -20.67
CA SER A 304 -2.13 -19.12 -19.28
C SER A 304 -2.13 -17.73 -18.64
N ALA A 305 -1.10 -16.91 -18.84
CA ALA A 305 -1.05 -15.55 -18.34
C ALA A 305 -2.23 -14.71 -18.90
N ASN A 306 -2.50 -14.78 -20.19
CA ASN A 306 -3.60 -14.07 -20.83
C ASN A 306 -4.98 -14.52 -20.28
N TYR A 307 -5.17 -15.83 -20.09
CA TYR A 307 -6.35 -16.38 -19.44
C TYR A 307 -6.53 -15.82 -18.02
N TYR A 308 -5.46 -15.82 -17.20
CA TYR A 308 -5.55 -15.34 -15.82
C TYR A 308 -5.70 -13.81 -15.75
N PHE A 309 -5.15 -13.03 -16.66
CA PHE A 309 -5.46 -11.61 -16.75
C PHE A 309 -6.97 -11.37 -16.89
N LYS A 310 -7.62 -12.05 -17.84
CA LYS A 310 -9.07 -11.93 -18.04
C LYS A 310 -9.87 -12.38 -16.83
N LYS A 311 -9.47 -13.51 -16.24
CA LYS A 311 -10.13 -14.09 -15.06
C LYS A 311 -9.99 -13.21 -13.83
N LEU A 312 -8.77 -12.74 -13.53
CA LEU A 312 -8.53 -11.85 -12.40
C LEU A 312 -9.23 -10.51 -12.58
N ASN A 313 -9.22 -9.92 -13.80
CA ASN A 313 -9.96 -8.69 -14.08
C ASN A 313 -11.46 -8.86 -13.79
N ARG A 314 -12.06 -9.98 -14.21
CA ARG A 314 -13.48 -10.26 -13.93
C ARG A 314 -13.75 -10.43 -12.44
N ILE A 315 -12.89 -11.18 -11.73
CA ILE A 315 -13.00 -11.37 -10.27
C ILE A 315 -12.86 -10.02 -9.56
N THR A 316 -11.83 -9.24 -9.90
CA THR A 316 -11.59 -7.92 -9.28
C THR A 316 -12.74 -6.98 -9.52
N LEU A 317 -13.29 -6.94 -10.74
CA LEU A 317 -14.43 -6.09 -11.06
C LEU A 317 -15.64 -6.45 -10.22
N VAL A 318 -16.03 -7.74 -10.19
CA VAL A 318 -17.20 -8.22 -9.43
C VAL A 318 -17.04 -7.93 -7.94
N LEU A 319 -15.88 -8.25 -7.36
CA LEU A 319 -15.59 -8.03 -5.95
C LEU A 319 -15.54 -6.53 -5.62
N SER A 320 -14.96 -5.70 -6.51
CA SER A 320 -14.90 -4.25 -6.32
C SER A 320 -16.31 -3.62 -6.39
N VAL A 321 -17.14 -4.03 -7.34
CA VAL A 321 -18.52 -3.53 -7.43
C VAL A 321 -19.31 -3.91 -6.18
N ALA A 322 -19.26 -5.17 -5.75
CA ALA A 322 -19.98 -5.63 -4.56
C ALA A 322 -19.52 -4.90 -3.29
N TRP A 323 -18.19 -4.75 -3.13
CA TRP A 323 -17.61 -4.07 -1.96
C TRP A 323 -17.94 -2.57 -1.95
N ASN A 324 -17.78 -1.87 -3.08
CA ASN A 324 -18.10 -0.45 -3.17
C ASN A 324 -19.61 -0.18 -3.00
N ALA A 325 -20.48 -1.07 -3.47
CA ALA A 325 -21.91 -0.98 -3.21
C ALA A 325 -22.22 -1.10 -1.71
N LEU A 326 -21.55 -2.02 -0.99
CA LEU A 326 -21.67 -2.14 0.46
C LEU A 326 -21.19 -0.87 1.17
N VAL A 327 -20.00 -0.35 0.81
CA VAL A 327 -19.45 0.88 1.38
C VAL A 327 -20.38 2.07 1.13
N PHE A 328 -20.95 2.18 -0.08
CA PHE A 328 -21.90 3.24 -0.40
C PHE A 328 -23.19 3.11 0.42
N ALA A 329 -23.72 1.90 0.60
CA ALA A 329 -24.90 1.66 1.44
C ALA A 329 -24.67 2.03 2.91
N MET A 330 -23.42 1.90 3.42
CA MET A 330 -23.06 2.31 4.78
C MET A 330 -22.78 3.82 4.91
N THR A 331 -22.52 4.52 3.80
CA THR A 331 -22.16 5.94 3.80
C THR A 331 -23.19 6.83 4.52
N PRO A 332 -24.51 6.71 4.34
CA PRO A 332 -25.48 7.54 5.06
C PRO A 332 -25.40 7.38 6.58
N ILE A 333 -25.09 6.17 7.07
CA ILE A 333 -24.92 5.89 8.49
C ILE A 333 -23.66 6.63 9.00
N ILE A 334 -22.53 6.49 8.31
CA ILE A 334 -21.27 7.16 8.67
C ILE A 334 -21.46 8.68 8.70
N VAL A 335 -22.10 9.23 7.66
CA VAL A 335 -22.36 10.68 7.52
C VAL A 335 -23.32 11.19 8.62
N ARG A 336 -24.32 10.41 9.01
CA ARG A 336 -25.27 10.78 10.06
C ARG A 336 -24.57 11.01 11.40
N TYR A 337 -23.64 10.15 11.77
CA TYR A 337 -22.92 10.22 13.04
C TYR A 337 -21.65 11.11 12.98
N SER A 338 -21.32 11.67 11.83
CA SER A 338 -20.19 12.59 11.72
C SER A 338 -20.53 13.99 12.27
N ALA A 339 -19.55 14.63 12.90
CA ALA A 339 -19.67 15.96 13.49
C ALA A 339 -19.38 17.10 12.49
N ILE A 340 -19.81 16.95 11.22
CA ILE A 340 -19.64 17.96 10.17
C ILE A 340 -20.94 18.71 9.89
N SER A 341 -20.84 19.89 9.27
CA SER A 341 -21.98 20.73 8.91
C SER A 341 -22.93 20.07 7.91
N ALA A 342 -24.20 20.48 7.91
CA ALA A 342 -25.19 19.94 6.98
C ALA A 342 -24.80 20.07 5.50
N PRO A 343 -24.26 21.19 5.00
CA PRO A 343 -23.76 21.29 3.63
C PRO A 343 -22.60 20.33 3.34
N ALA A 344 -21.70 20.10 4.32
CA ALA A 344 -20.62 19.15 4.18
C ALA A 344 -21.13 17.71 4.11
N LYS A 345 -22.17 17.35 4.85
CA LYS A 345 -22.79 16.01 4.82
C LYS A 345 -23.35 15.65 3.43
N GLU A 346 -24.07 16.58 2.82
CA GLU A 346 -24.59 16.41 1.46
C GLU A 346 -23.45 16.24 0.45
N LEU A 347 -22.42 17.09 0.57
CA LEU A 347 -21.25 17.04 -0.31
C LEU A 347 -20.49 15.71 -0.19
N VAL A 348 -20.36 15.14 1.01
CA VAL A 348 -19.74 13.82 1.22
C VAL A 348 -20.46 12.73 0.43
N ILE A 349 -21.79 12.72 0.42
CA ILE A 349 -22.58 11.72 -0.30
C ILE A 349 -22.26 11.76 -1.80
N TRP A 350 -22.20 12.97 -2.39
CA TRP A 350 -21.81 13.13 -3.80
C TRP A 350 -20.39 12.71 -4.07
N LEU A 351 -19.43 13.11 -3.22
CA LEU A 351 -18.02 12.72 -3.36
C LEU A 351 -17.85 11.22 -3.26
N VAL A 352 -18.51 10.58 -2.31
CA VAL A 352 -18.44 9.13 -2.15
C VAL A 352 -19.11 8.40 -3.32
N LEU A 353 -20.23 8.90 -3.83
CA LEU A 353 -20.88 8.33 -5.02
C LEU A 353 -19.92 8.36 -6.23
N ILE A 354 -19.35 9.53 -6.54
CA ILE A 354 -18.41 9.68 -7.65
C ILE A 354 -17.21 8.73 -7.45
N ASN A 355 -16.57 8.81 -6.29
CA ASN A 355 -15.40 8.00 -6.00
C ASN A 355 -15.70 6.49 -6.06
N ASN A 356 -16.82 6.03 -5.51
CA ASN A 356 -17.18 4.60 -5.50
C ASN A 356 -17.52 4.07 -6.90
N VAL A 357 -18.22 4.83 -7.73
CA VAL A 357 -18.52 4.44 -9.11
C VAL A 357 -17.22 4.22 -9.88
N PHE A 358 -16.31 5.17 -9.86
CA PHE A 358 -15.04 5.06 -10.59
C PHE A 358 -14.07 4.07 -9.93
N ASN A 359 -14.08 3.96 -8.61
CA ASN A 359 -13.28 2.96 -7.88
C ASN A 359 -13.75 1.54 -8.18
N SER A 360 -15.05 1.30 -8.32
CA SER A 360 -15.58 -0.02 -8.66
C SER A 360 -15.31 -0.42 -10.12
N LEU A 361 -15.43 0.52 -11.06
CA LEU A 361 -15.42 0.23 -12.50
C LEU A 361 -14.04 0.47 -13.16
N ALA A 362 -13.31 1.52 -12.76
CA ALA A 362 -12.05 1.92 -13.40
C ALA A 362 -10.82 1.45 -12.62
N TYR A 363 -10.84 1.50 -11.28
CA TYR A 363 -9.68 1.15 -10.47
C TYR A 363 -9.17 -0.29 -10.66
N PRO A 364 -10.01 -1.33 -10.84
CA PRO A 364 -9.55 -2.68 -11.17
C PRO A 364 -8.58 -2.73 -12.37
N PHE A 365 -8.81 -1.88 -13.34
CA PHE A 365 -7.99 -1.79 -14.56
C PHE A 365 -6.82 -0.80 -14.40
N ALA A 366 -6.94 0.23 -13.58
CA ALA A 366 -5.89 1.22 -13.35
C ALA A 366 -4.83 0.76 -12.33
N GLY A 367 -5.20 0.01 -11.30
CA GLY A 367 -4.33 -0.44 -10.22
C GLY A 367 -3.88 -1.91 -10.37
N PRO A 368 -4.74 -2.89 -10.03
CA PRO A 368 -4.39 -4.31 -10.06
C PRO A 368 -3.88 -4.81 -11.41
N LEU A 369 -4.50 -4.42 -12.52
CA LEU A 369 -4.04 -4.78 -13.86
C LEU A 369 -2.62 -4.24 -14.13
N GLY A 370 -2.31 -3.01 -13.70
CA GLY A 370 -0.97 -2.44 -13.79
C GLY A 370 0.08 -3.28 -13.06
N ASN A 371 -0.26 -3.82 -11.87
CA ASN A 371 0.63 -4.74 -11.15
C ASN A 371 0.83 -6.05 -11.92
N GLY A 372 -0.19 -6.56 -12.60
CA GLY A 372 -0.07 -7.72 -13.48
C GLY A 372 0.86 -7.45 -14.67
N LEU A 373 0.74 -6.30 -15.34
CA LEU A 373 1.64 -5.92 -16.44
C LEU A 373 3.10 -5.78 -15.97
N ARG A 374 3.33 -5.21 -14.76
CA ARG A 374 4.68 -5.19 -14.14
C ARG A 374 5.19 -6.59 -13.86
N ALA A 375 4.34 -7.48 -13.36
CA ALA A 375 4.69 -8.88 -13.12
C ALA A 375 5.02 -9.63 -14.41
N ALA A 376 4.45 -9.22 -15.54
CA ALA A 376 4.79 -9.71 -16.86
C ALA A 376 6.10 -9.13 -17.41
N GLY A 377 6.66 -8.08 -16.80
CA GLY A 377 7.92 -7.45 -17.21
C GLY A 377 7.77 -6.07 -17.84
N ASP A 378 6.56 -5.60 -18.10
CA ASP A 378 6.30 -4.31 -18.75
C ASP A 378 6.32 -3.13 -17.76
N VAL A 379 7.44 -3.05 -17.01
CA VAL A 379 7.59 -2.16 -15.84
C VAL A 379 7.71 -0.69 -16.26
N LYS A 380 8.51 -0.41 -17.29
CA LYS A 380 8.76 0.98 -17.73
C LYS A 380 7.50 1.62 -18.32
N PHE A 381 6.76 0.88 -19.12
CA PHE A 381 5.52 1.36 -19.71
C PHE A 381 4.49 1.71 -18.62
N THR A 382 4.27 0.79 -17.67
CA THR A 382 3.32 1.03 -16.57
C THR A 382 3.71 2.22 -15.73
N MET A 383 5.00 2.39 -15.41
CA MET A 383 5.51 3.54 -14.68
C MET A 383 5.24 4.86 -15.42
N TRP A 384 5.64 4.95 -16.70
CA TRP A 384 5.50 6.19 -17.47
C TRP A 384 4.03 6.57 -17.67
N VAL A 385 3.17 5.61 -18.00
CA VAL A 385 1.72 5.85 -18.12
C VAL A 385 1.14 6.35 -16.80
N SER A 386 1.47 5.68 -15.68
CA SER A 386 0.96 6.10 -14.37
C SER A 386 1.45 7.49 -13.99
N ILE A 387 2.75 7.77 -14.12
CA ILE A 387 3.31 9.08 -13.76
C ILE A 387 2.71 10.19 -14.63
N THR A 388 2.70 10.00 -15.96
CA THR A 388 2.18 11.01 -16.89
C THR A 388 0.71 11.30 -16.64
N LEU A 389 -0.12 10.27 -16.48
CA LEU A 389 -1.55 10.48 -16.23
C LEU A 389 -1.83 11.03 -14.83
N THR A 390 -1.07 10.62 -13.81
CA THR A 390 -1.21 11.18 -12.46
C THR A 390 -0.84 12.67 -12.45
N ILE A 391 0.20 13.10 -13.16
CA ILE A 391 0.56 14.51 -13.23
C ILE A 391 -0.39 15.25 -14.19
N ALA A 392 -0.44 14.83 -15.45
CA ALA A 392 -1.15 15.58 -16.48
C ALA A 392 -2.68 15.49 -16.33
N ALA A 393 -3.25 14.26 -16.32
CA ALA A 393 -4.70 14.13 -16.27
C ALA A 393 -5.25 14.53 -14.89
N ARG A 394 -4.70 13.97 -13.82
CA ARG A 394 -5.24 14.21 -12.46
C ARG A 394 -5.14 15.69 -12.05
N LEU A 395 -3.98 16.34 -12.17
CA LEU A 395 -3.82 17.74 -11.78
C LEU A 395 -4.55 18.68 -12.73
N LEU A 396 -4.41 18.51 -14.08
CA LEU A 396 -5.05 19.40 -15.05
C LEU A 396 -6.57 19.35 -14.95
N PHE A 397 -7.18 18.16 -14.93
CA PHE A 397 -8.64 18.05 -14.82
C PHE A 397 -9.16 18.49 -13.46
N SER A 398 -8.41 18.24 -12.37
CA SER A 398 -8.77 18.76 -11.05
C SER A 398 -8.74 20.29 -11.00
N ALA A 399 -7.73 20.92 -11.60
CA ALA A 399 -7.65 22.36 -11.70
C ALA A 399 -8.74 22.92 -12.64
N LEU A 400 -8.96 22.30 -13.79
CA LEU A 400 -9.98 22.71 -14.75
C LEU A 400 -11.38 22.70 -14.12
N PHE A 401 -11.78 21.55 -13.55
CA PHE A 401 -13.14 21.42 -12.99
C PHE A 401 -13.26 22.08 -11.61
N GLY A 402 -12.22 21.95 -10.76
CA GLY A 402 -12.25 22.48 -9.39
C GLY A 402 -12.12 23.99 -9.33
N LEU A 403 -11.12 24.57 -10.01
CA LEU A 403 -10.82 26.00 -9.94
C LEU A 403 -11.48 26.79 -11.08
N TRP A 404 -11.31 26.39 -12.35
CA TRP A 404 -11.77 27.21 -13.48
C TRP A 404 -13.27 27.13 -13.71
N LEU A 405 -13.85 25.92 -13.62
CA LEU A 405 -15.31 25.75 -13.71
C LEU A 405 -16.04 25.98 -12.38
N GLY A 406 -15.31 26.17 -11.27
CA GLY A 406 -15.88 26.50 -9.98
C GLY A 406 -16.64 25.37 -9.29
N TRP A 407 -16.43 24.10 -9.69
CA TRP A 407 -17.11 22.94 -9.07
C TRP A 407 -16.51 22.58 -7.70
N GLY A 408 -15.47 23.28 -7.26
CA GLY A 408 -14.83 23.05 -5.96
C GLY A 408 -14.31 21.60 -5.83
N VAL A 409 -14.52 21.01 -4.67
CA VAL A 409 -14.01 19.65 -4.37
C VAL A 409 -14.65 18.55 -5.23
N ILE A 410 -15.87 18.75 -5.75
CA ILE A 410 -16.48 17.81 -6.71
C ILE A 410 -15.64 17.76 -7.99
N GLY A 411 -15.20 18.93 -8.49
CA GLY A 411 -14.32 19.01 -9.65
C GLY A 411 -13.00 18.27 -9.46
N VAL A 412 -12.43 18.35 -8.26
CA VAL A 412 -11.21 17.58 -7.91
C VAL A 412 -11.47 16.08 -7.93
N ALA A 413 -12.59 15.62 -7.35
CA ALA A 413 -12.97 14.21 -7.35
C ALA A 413 -13.19 13.67 -8.78
N VAL A 414 -13.83 14.44 -9.64
CA VAL A 414 -14.01 14.10 -11.07
C VAL A 414 -12.66 14.03 -11.79
N GLY A 415 -11.76 15.00 -11.57
CA GLY A 415 -10.41 14.99 -12.15
C GLY A 415 -9.59 13.75 -11.73
N MET A 416 -9.66 13.38 -10.47
CA MET A 416 -9.04 12.14 -9.97
C MET A 416 -9.63 10.88 -10.64
N SER A 417 -10.94 10.88 -10.88
CA SER A 417 -11.65 9.77 -11.51
C SER A 417 -11.30 9.61 -12.98
N ILE A 418 -11.11 10.71 -13.70
CA ILE A 418 -10.69 10.73 -15.10
C ILE A 418 -9.30 10.09 -15.27
N ASP A 419 -8.34 10.38 -14.36
CA ASP A 419 -7.04 9.69 -14.35
C ASP A 419 -7.22 8.16 -14.28
N LEU A 420 -8.08 7.67 -13.40
CA LEU A 420 -8.34 6.23 -13.28
C LEU A 420 -8.89 5.62 -14.57
N VAL A 421 -9.82 6.32 -15.24
CA VAL A 421 -10.43 5.86 -16.50
C VAL A 421 -9.37 5.80 -17.61
N PHE A 422 -8.62 6.86 -17.82
CA PHE A 422 -7.58 6.89 -18.86
C PHE A 422 -6.49 5.85 -18.60
N ARG A 423 -6.03 5.71 -17.36
CA ARG A 423 -5.03 4.71 -16.98
C ARG A 423 -5.55 3.30 -17.22
N GLY A 424 -6.76 3.02 -16.79
CA GLY A 424 -7.43 1.74 -17.01
C GLY A 424 -7.59 1.42 -18.50
N ALA A 425 -8.01 2.40 -19.30
CA ALA A 425 -8.15 2.26 -20.75
C ALA A 425 -6.81 1.95 -21.45
N VAL A 426 -5.74 2.68 -21.08
CA VAL A 426 -4.40 2.46 -21.64
C VAL A 426 -3.86 1.09 -21.23
N PHE A 427 -4.04 0.65 -20.00
CA PHE A 427 -3.60 -0.67 -19.56
C PHE A 427 -4.42 -1.79 -20.20
N LEU A 428 -5.71 -1.62 -20.40
CA LEU A 428 -6.54 -2.57 -21.16
C LEU A 428 -6.12 -2.66 -22.63
N TRP A 429 -5.82 -1.52 -23.26
CA TRP A 429 -5.27 -1.50 -24.61
C TRP A 429 -3.92 -2.25 -24.67
N ARG A 430 -3.02 -2.00 -23.70
CA ARG A 430 -1.73 -2.69 -23.60
C ARG A 430 -1.91 -4.19 -23.44
N LEU A 431 -2.87 -4.60 -22.62
CA LEU A 431 -3.22 -6.01 -22.44
C LEU A 431 -3.70 -6.65 -23.76
N ARG A 432 -4.63 -5.98 -24.45
CA ARG A 432 -5.20 -6.48 -25.71
C ARG A 432 -4.18 -6.54 -26.85
N SER A 433 -3.25 -5.59 -26.93
CA SER A 433 -2.19 -5.57 -27.93
C SER A 433 -1.14 -6.66 -27.76
N GLN A 434 -1.18 -7.38 -26.64
CA GLN A 434 -0.25 -8.46 -26.26
C GLN A 434 1.24 -8.05 -26.26
N GLN A 435 1.56 -6.78 -26.33
CA GLN A 435 2.95 -6.30 -26.34
C GLN A 435 3.69 -6.61 -25.03
N TRP A 436 2.95 -6.74 -23.92
CA TRP A 436 3.47 -7.15 -22.62
C TRP A 436 4.12 -8.54 -22.62
N SER A 437 3.71 -9.44 -23.54
CA SER A 437 4.23 -10.81 -23.63
C SER A 437 5.66 -10.91 -24.14
N ARG A 438 6.19 -9.83 -24.72
CA ARG A 438 7.55 -9.78 -25.29
C ARG A 438 8.65 -9.54 -24.26
N PHE A 439 8.27 -9.09 -23.06
CA PHE A 439 9.23 -8.77 -22.01
C PHE A 439 9.61 -10.00 -21.19
N ARG A 440 10.89 -10.09 -20.86
CA ARG A 440 11.44 -11.13 -19.97
C ARG A 440 12.31 -10.47 -18.92
N LEU A 441 12.08 -10.77 -17.65
CA LEU A 441 12.86 -10.26 -16.52
C LEU A 441 13.93 -11.27 -16.09
N ILE A 442 13.68 -12.55 -16.26
CA ILE A 442 14.57 -13.65 -15.85
C ILE A 442 15.06 -14.48 -17.02
#